data_8ddf22fa77104f1fc2419526b85e31b0
#
_entry.id   8ddf22fa77104f1fc2419526b85e31b0
#
_cell.length_a   1.000
_cell.length_b   1.000
_cell.length_c   1.000
_cell.angle_alpha   90.00
_cell.angle_beta   90.00
_cell.angle_gamma   90.00
#
_symmetry.space_group_name_H-M   'P 1'
#
loop_
_entity.id
_entity.type
_entity.pdbx_description
1 polymer ?
#
loop_
_entity_poly.entity_id
_entity_poly.type
_entity_poly.pdbx_seq_one_letter_code
_entity_poly.pdbx_strand_id
1 'polypeptide(L)'
;MQSKTEPTASGPRRFALNPLDNVMPRFYANFILTFALQPGVEFSGAGEELPIIRRRVFSVAPDDKHPNAGRLEAREHPDWSPQVIFNDLSSSWPEYDDLVDEGLPQEALDGAQLVPSVHARWDLGGEGAPGCIVQANFITGGLLLSVCLFHSLVDGMSGSLLLKMWAKHMRLHQGDDQGAASLVITENCCDYDCVGKAWEEAGHKKPSPVEFANSSEDAWRLLGMLPPLSPEELAATASFTLDSTAAPPSPKMTTTIFYVSPAAFSKLTAMAAAAGENASMANVGTQGDNVSLIPTANDALMALLWRCVMRARQTADPGNPAYAAAGARAELDTTVDGRGLFSERLPSTYMGTLLFIATTRMEMTTLVSRATPLAAVARAVRQAVAAITRPRLHAAYGLAAAMPDFSAARYPFATFAGAEACFTSFLALPLMEMRFGGRLFRNGGLVDYLRPPRREFDIVCRRCVILPPRPSGGFEILLSLKEEEMEILENDIEFGEFAQTSVDL
;
A
#
# COMPACT_ATOMS: atom_id res chain seq x y z
N MET A 1 16.48 16.75 54.63
CA MET A 1 15.55 16.37 53.56
C MET A 1 15.89 17.18 52.32
N GLN A 2 16.67 16.63 51.42
CA GLN A 2 17.01 17.28 50.15
C GLN A 2 15.91 16.95 49.17
N SER A 3 15.23 17.97 48.68
CA SER A 3 14.26 17.92 47.56
C SER A 3 15.00 17.42 46.33
N LYS A 4 14.66 16.23 45.85
CA LYS A 4 15.03 15.78 44.52
C LYS A 4 14.22 16.62 43.53
N THR A 5 14.86 17.55 42.88
CA THR A 5 14.34 18.20 41.66
C THR A 5 14.13 17.14 40.60
N GLU A 6 12.88 16.93 40.20
CA GLU A 6 12.53 16.15 39.02
C GLU A 6 13.21 16.80 37.81
N PRO A 7 13.72 16.01 36.86
CA PRO A 7 14.29 16.56 35.64
C PRO A 7 13.21 17.29 34.85
N THR A 8 13.48 18.51 34.53
CA THR A 8 12.72 19.36 33.61
C THR A 8 12.38 18.57 32.34
N ALA A 9 11.10 18.63 31.93
CA ALA A 9 10.56 18.00 30.75
C ALA A 9 11.50 18.25 29.54
N SER A 10 12.19 17.21 29.13
CA SER A 10 12.88 17.21 27.85
C SER A 10 11.79 17.34 26.76
N GLY A 11 11.98 18.26 25.81
CA GLY A 11 11.05 18.43 24.68
C GLY A 11 10.79 17.11 23.95
N PRO A 12 9.82 17.07 23.03
CA PRO A 12 9.44 15.85 22.34
C PRO A 12 10.67 15.21 21.68
N ARG A 13 10.79 13.89 21.81
CA ARG A 13 11.86 13.16 21.12
C ARG A 13 11.61 13.26 19.61
N ARG A 14 12.70 13.47 18.88
CA ARG A 14 12.68 13.58 17.43
C ARG A 14 13.49 12.44 16.83
N PHE A 15 12.94 11.81 15.81
CA PHE A 15 13.54 10.70 15.09
C PHE A 15 13.64 11.07 13.62
N ALA A 16 14.84 11.12 13.07
CA ALA A 16 15.02 11.26 11.64
C ALA A 16 14.43 10.02 10.95
N LEU A 17 13.59 10.23 9.97
CA LEU A 17 13.10 9.13 9.13
C LEU A 17 14.22 8.65 8.20
N ASN A 18 14.25 7.33 7.92
CA ASN A 18 15.22 6.80 6.98
C ASN A 18 14.96 7.29 5.54
N PRO A 19 15.91 7.20 4.62
CA PRO A 19 15.73 7.63 3.25
C PRO A 19 14.53 7.00 2.53
N LEU A 20 14.20 5.73 2.81
CA LEU A 20 13.06 5.04 2.19
C LEU A 20 11.72 5.57 2.72
N ASP A 21 11.64 5.96 3.99
CA ASP A 21 10.46 6.62 4.53
C ASP A 21 10.20 7.97 3.82
N ASN A 22 11.28 8.69 3.52
CA ASN A 22 11.23 10.01 2.89
C ASN A 22 10.83 9.96 1.40
N VAL A 23 11.14 8.86 0.69
CA VAL A 23 10.72 8.69 -0.72
C VAL A 23 9.29 8.18 -0.85
N MET A 24 8.63 7.80 0.23
CA MET A 24 7.23 7.38 0.17
C MET A 24 6.31 8.57 -0.14
N PRO A 25 5.23 8.34 -0.91
CA PRO A 25 4.23 9.37 -1.16
C PRO A 25 3.60 9.90 0.12
N ARG A 26 3.46 11.22 0.24
CA ARG A 26 2.96 11.92 1.44
C ARG A 26 1.43 11.94 1.46
N PHE A 27 0.83 10.86 1.85
CA PHE A 27 -0.62 10.73 2.03
C PHE A 27 -0.93 9.73 3.14
N TYR A 28 -2.20 9.70 3.57
CA TYR A 28 -2.68 8.67 4.47
C TYR A 28 -3.15 7.44 3.69
N ALA A 29 -2.56 6.28 3.99
CA ALA A 29 -3.16 5.01 3.65
C ALA A 29 -4.38 4.79 4.56
N ASN A 30 -5.55 4.60 3.97
CA ASN A 30 -6.80 4.54 4.70
C ASN A 30 -7.50 3.23 4.44
N PHE A 31 -7.94 2.61 5.54
CA PHE A 31 -8.69 1.37 5.50
C PHE A 31 -9.86 1.46 6.48
N ILE A 32 -10.98 0.83 6.10
CA ILE A 32 -12.12 0.60 6.97
C ILE A 32 -12.12 -0.89 7.30
N LEU A 33 -11.99 -1.20 8.58
CA LEU A 33 -12.20 -2.54 9.13
C LEU A 33 -13.64 -2.62 9.62
N THR A 34 -14.37 -3.64 9.23
CA THR A 34 -15.76 -3.76 9.63
C THR A 34 -15.97 -4.93 10.60
N PHE A 35 -16.83 -4.72 11.58
CA PHE A 35 -17.09 -5.66 12.64
C PHE A 35 -18.59 -5.70 12.96
N ALA A 36 -19.15 -6.89 13.06
CA ALA A 36 -20.46 -7.07 13.67
C ALA A 36 -20.36 -6.92 15.19
N LEU A 37 -21.18 -6.09 15.81
CA LEU A 37 -21.24 -5.91 17.25
C LEU A 37 -22.04 -7.03 17.94
N GLN A 38 -21.70 -7.32 19.20
CA GLN A 38 -22.51 -8.18 20.03
C GLN A 38 -23.90 -7.54 20.30
N PRO A 39 -24.96 -8.33 20.43
CA PRO A 39 -26.28 -7.81 20.79
C PRO A 39 -26.23 -6.99 22.08
N GLY A 40 -26.83 -5.79 22.05
CA GLY A 40 -26.89 -4.88 23.19
C GLY A 40 -25.63 -4.00 23.38
N VAL A 41 -24.63 -4.10 22.51
CA VAL A 41 -23.52 -3.14 22.47
C VAL A 41 -23.96 -1.93 21.65
N GLU A 42 -24.08 -0.79 22.33
CA GLU A 42 -24.47 0.48 21.74
C GLU A 42 -23.33 1.50 21.83
N PHE A 43 -23.42 2.57 21.05
CA PHE A 43 -22.44 3.66 21.00
C PHE A 43 -22.07 4.19 22.40
N SER A 44 -23.05 4.40 23.29
CA SER A 44 -22.84 4.96 24.63
C SER A 44 -21.94 4.12 25.54
N GLY A 45 -21.89 2.80 25.33
CA GLY A 45 -21.05 1.89 26.12
C GLY A 45 -19.74 1.52 25.44
N ALA A 46 -19.73 1.45 24.12
CA ALA A 46 -18.59 0.95 23.35
C ALA A 46 -17.41 1.96 23.30
N GLY A 47 -17.67 3.25 23.38
CA GLY A 47 -16.62 4.27 23.37
C GLY A 47 -15.65 4.17 24.55
N GLU A 48 -16.12 3.73 25.73
CA GLU A 48 -15.28 3.49 26.91
C GLU A 48 -14.50 2.17 26.82
N GLU A 49 -14.99 1.21 26.05
CA GLU A 49 -14.42 -0.11 25.92
C GLU A 49 -13.51 -0.30 24.71
N LEU A 50 -13.39 0.70 23.81
CA LEU A 50 -12.38 0.73 22.75
C LEU A 50 -11.05 1.28 23.29
N PRO A 51 -10.17 0.46 23.91
CA PRO A 51 -8.92 0.94 24.46
C PRO A 51 -7.98 1.26 23.30
N ILE A 52 -7.56 2.50 23.29
CA ILE A 52 -6.54 2.96 22.36
C ILE A 52 -5.20 2.76 23.02
N ILE A 53 -4.23 2.32 22.22
CA ILE A 53 -2.85 2.22 22.66
C ILE A 53 -2.35 3.62 23.05
N ARG A 54 -2.43 3.95 24.34
CA ARG A 54 -2.02 5.27 24.87
C ARG A 54 -0.48 5.40 24.98
N ARG A 55 0.29 4.65 24.21
CA ARG A 55 1.75 4.72 24.28
C ARG A 55 2.32 5.35 23.03
N ARG A 56 2.92 6.56 23.22
CA ARG A 56 3.73 7.29 22.23
C ARG A 56 2.98 7.63 20.93
N VAL A 57 2.38 8.78 20.92
CA VAL A 57 1.81 9.37 19.71
C VAL A 57 2.91 10.07 18.94
N PHE A 58 2.99 9.78 17.65
CA PHE A 58 3.94 10.41 16.74
C PHE A 58 3.18 11.32 15.78
N SER A 59 3.78 12.48 15.48
CA SER A 59 3.47 13.25 14.30
C SER A 59 4.61 13.14 13.30
N VAL A 60 4.31 13.39 12.03
CA VAL A 60 5.29 13.58 10.96
C VAL A 60 5.38 15.06 10.67
N ALA A 61 6.57 15.62 10.67
CA ALA A 61 6.81 17.02 10.40
C ALA A 61 8.03 17.19 9.50
N PRO A 62 8.20 18.36 8.87
CA PRO A 62 9.44 18.71 8.21
C PRO A 62 10.63 18.63 9.17
N ASP A 63 11.76 18.13 8.69
CA ASP A 63 13.01 18.12 9.45
C ASP A 63 13.62 19.53 9.48
N ASP A 64 13.52 20.17 10.65
CA ASP A 64 14.01 21.54 10.86
C ASP A 64 15.54 21.68 10.67
N LYS A 65 16.29 20.58 10.77
CA LYS A 65 17.73 20.58 10.55
C LYS A 65 18.12 20.68 9.07
N HIS A 66 17.20 20.25 8.20
CA HIS A 66 17.40 20.21 6.76
C HIS A 66 16.19 20.82 6.03
N PRO A 67 15.86 22.11 6.25
CA PRO A 67 14.60 22.71 5.81
C PRO A 67 14.43 22.72 4.28
N ASN A 68 15.53 22.72 3.52
CA ASN A 68 15.52 22.75 2.05
C ASN A 68 15.65 21.35 1.41
N ALA A 69 15.73 20.29 2.21
CA ALA A 69 15.89 18.93 1.72
C ALA A 69 14.57 18.15 1.61
N GLY A 70 13.46 18.79 1.90
CA GLY A 70 12.15 18.14 1.89
C GLY A 70 12.09 16.89 2.80
N ARG A 71 12.96 16.78 3.80
CA ARG A 71 13.02 15.64 4.72
C ARG A 71 11.93 15.73 5.78
N LEU A 72 11.55 14.56 6.25
CA LEU A 72 10.59 14.38 7.34
C LEU A 72 11.28 13.80 8.57
N GLU A 73 10.73 14.17 9.73
CA GLU A 73 11.06 13.56 11.03
C GLU A 73 9.79 13.08 11.72
N ALA A 74 9.90 12.05 12.53
CA ALA A 74 8.85 11.67 13.48
C ALA A 74 9.11 12.39 14.81
N ARG A 75 8.07 13.04 15.36
CA ARG A 75 8.09 13.71 16.65
C ARG A 75 7.21 12.95 17.63
N GLU A 76 7.78 12.52 18.75
CA GLU A 76 7.05 11.89 19.84
C GLU A 76 6.39 12.98 20.69
N HIS A 77 5.10 12.84 20.92
CA HIS A 77 4.33 13.74 21.78
C HIS A 77 3.89 13.00 23.05
N PRO A 78 4.65 13.13 24.16
CA PRO A 78 4.35 12.40 25.40
C PRO A 78 2.98 12.79 26.00
N ASP A 79 2.54 14.00 25.73
CA ASP A 79 1.28 14.57 26.27
C ASP A 79 0.09 14.41 25.32
N TRP A 80 0.30 13.90 24.10
CA TRP A 80 -0.79 13.67 23.16
C TRP A 80 -1.47 12.33 23.43
N SER A 81 -2.78 12.33 23.36
CA SER A 81 -3.55 11.09 23.22
C SER A 81 -3.75 10.78 21.74
N PRO A 82 -3.75 9.51 21.33
CA PRO A 82 -4.17 9.14 19.98
C PRO A 82 -5.50 9.78 19.68
N GLN A 83 -5.62 10.41 18.51
CA GLN A 83 -6.89 10.95 18.08
C GLN A 83 -7.80 9.80 17.66
N VAL A 84 -8.84 9.53 18.45
CA VAL A 84 -9.95 8.71 18.04
C VAL A 84 -11.18 9.57 17.95
N ILE A 85 -11.76 9.55 16.79
CA ILE A 85 -13.02 10.23 16.53
C ILE A 85 -14.12 9.18 16.67
N PHE A 86 -15.15 9.50 17.42
CA PHE A 86 -16.31 8.62 17.60
C PHE A 86 -17.52 9.25 16.92
N ASN A 87 -18.15 8.51 16.02
CA ASN A 87 -19.36 8.91 15.33
C ASN A 87 -20.48 7.91 15.63
N ASP A 88 -21.63 8.42 15.99
CA ASP A 88 -22.87 7.65 16.03
C ASP A 88 -23.65 7.89 14.74
N LEU A 89 -23.66 6.90 13.89
CA LEU A 89 -24.36 6.88 12.61
C LEU A 89 -25.58 5.95 12.62
N SER A 90 -25.98 5.42 13.77
CA SER A 90 -27.06 4.45 13.92
C SER A 90 -28.40 4.92 13.35
N SER A 91 -28.63 6.23 13.31
CA SER A 91 -29.88 6.81 12.76
C SER A 91 -29.79 7.24 11.30
N SER A 92 -28.60 7.23 10.71
CA SER A 92 -28.35 7.81 9.36
C SER A 92 -27.69 6.82 8.39
N TRP A 93 -27.26 5.64 8.87
CA TRP A 93 -26.63 4.60 8.08
C TRP A 93 -27.48 3.34 8.05
N PRO A 94 -27.40 2.50 6.99
CA PRO A 94 -28.05 1.20 6.97
C PRO A 94 -27.60 0.30 8.13
N GLU A 95 -28.40 -0.68 8.49
CA GLU A 95 -28.02 -1.69 9.48
C GLU A 95 -26.84 -2.53 8.98
N TYR A 96 -26.00 -2.97 9.90
CA TYR A 96 -24.78 -3.70 9.55
C TYR A 96 -25.05 -5.01 8.80
N ASP A 97 -26.06 -5.76 9.24
CA ASP A 97 -26.39 -7.03 8.63
C ASP A 97 -26.92 -6.85 7.20
N ASP A 98 -27.69 -5.79 6.93
CA ASP A 98 -28.14 -5.42 5.57
C ASP A 98 -26.94 -5.11 4.67
N LEU A 99 -25.96 -4.32 5.16
CA LEU A 99 -24.75 -4.02 4.41
C LEU A 99 -23.91 -5.27 4.09
N VAL A 100 -23.86 -6.23 5.02
CA VAL A 100 -23.15 -7.49 4.83
C VAL A 100 -23.86 -8.37 3.81
N ASP A 101 -25.20 -8.44 3.87
CA ASP A 101 -26.02 -9.20 2.92
C ASP A 101 -25.90 -8.64 1.48
N GLU A 102 -25.71 -7.32 1.34
CA GLU A 102 -25.40 -6.66 0.07
C GLU A 102 -23.91 -6.75 -0.32
N GLY A 103 -23.08 -7.48 0.42
CA GLY A 103 -21.65 -7.61 0.18
C GLY A 103 -20.82 -6.38 0.53
N LEU A 104 -21.35 -5.47 1.36
CA LEU A 104 -20.74 -4.20 1.78
C LEU A 104 -20.40 -3.29 0.55
N PRO A 105 -21.38 -2.77 -0.14
CA PRO A 105 -21.19 -2.01 -1.38
C PRO A 105 -20.28 -0.78 -1.17
N GLN A 106 -19.51 -0.43 -2.21
CA GLN A 106 -18.55 0.68 -2.13
C GLN A 106 -19.26 2.02 -1.90
N GLU A 107 -20.51 2.15 -2.30
CA GLU A 107 -21.36 3.33 -2.10
C GLU A 107 -21.64 3.58 -0.62
N ALA A 108 -21.73 2.54 0.19
CA ALA A 108 -21.90 2.63 1.64
C ALA A 108 -20.60 3.03 2.36
N LEU A 109 -19.47 3.09 1.68
CA LEU A 109 -18.17 3.43 2.25
C LEU A 109 -17.75 4.88 1.92
N ASP A 110 -18.69 5.83 2.06
CA ASP A 110 -18.43 7.25 1.83
C ASP A 110 -17.33 7.78 2.74
N GLY A 111 -16.18 8.05 2.15
CA GLY A 111 -15.01 8.54 2.87
C GLY A 111 -15.18 9.94 3.46
N ALA A 112 -16.12 10.75 2.97
CA ALA A 112 -16.37 12.08 3.52
C ALA A 112 -16.96 12.01 4.93
N GLN A 113 -17.70 10.93 5.24
CA GLN A 113 -18.34 10.73 6.54
C GLN A 113 -17.60 9.72 7.42
N LEU A 114 -17.11 8.62 6.81
CA LEU A 114 -16.54 7.50 7.54
C LEU A 114 -15.07 7.67 7.89
N VAL A 115 -14.37 8.64 7.30
CA VAL A 115 -12.94 8.85 7.51
C VAL A 115 -12.69 10.27 7.98
N PRO A 116 -11.69 10.50 8.86
CA PRO A 116 -11.32 11.85 9.27
C PRO A 116 -11.07 12.74 8.06
N SER A 117 -11.45 14.02 8.17
CA SER A 117 -11.18 15.02 7.14
C SER A 117 -9.67 15.30 7.07
N VAL A 118 -8.94 14.36 6.47
CA VAL A 118 -7.52 14.48 6.17
C VAL A 118 -7.36 14.61 4.67
N HIS A 119 -6.58 15.57 4.22
CA HIS A 119 -6.36 15.77 2.80
C HIS A 119 -5.63 14.57 2.20
N ALA A 120 -5.93 14.25 0.95
CA ALA A 120 -5.25 13.18 0.23
C ALA A 120 -3.74 13.41 0.18
N ARG A 121 -3.32 14.67 0.08
CA ARG A 121 -1.94 15.11 0.19
C ARG A 121 -1.85 16.11 1.34
N TRP A 122 -1.10 15.78 2.38
CA TRP A 122 -0.95 16.64 3.52
C TRP A 122 0.08 17.72 3.24
N ASP A 123 -0.32 18.98 3.36
CA ASP A 123 0.63 20.07 3.48
C ASP A 123 1.09 20.09 4.96
N LEU A 124 2.31 19.61 5.17
CA LEU A 124 2.93 19.53 6.49
C LEU A 124 3.32 20.95 6.92
N GLY A 125 2.36 21.70 7.45
CA GLY A 125 2.67 22.94 8.18
C GLY A 125 3.62 22.67 9.35
N GLY A 126 4.13 23.71 9.99
CA GLY A 126 5.18 23.60 11.02
C GLY A 126 4.89 22.65 12.19
N GLU A 127 3.61 22.36 12.48
CA GLU A 127 3.21 21.41 13.53
C GLU A 127 3.24 19.95 13.10
N GLY A 128 3.27 19.69 11.78
CA GLY A 128 3.23 18.35 11.22
C GLY A 128 1.84 17.71 11.20
N ALA A 129 1.79 16.43 10.84
CA ALA A 129 0.58 15.62 10.73
C ALA A 129 0.62 14.43 11.69
N PRO A 130 -0.52 14.03 12.31
CA PRO A 130 -0.58 12.81 13.11
C PRO A 130 -0.12 11.59 12.30
N GLY A 131 0.71 10.73 12.88
CA GLY A 131 1.15 9.50 12.20
C GLY A 131 0.04 8.47 12.02
N CYS A 132 -0.94 8.49 12.92
CA CYS A 132 -2.12 7.62 12.89
C CYS A 132 -3.35 8.37 13.39
N ILE A 133 -4.46 8.26 12.65
CA ILE A 133 -5.77 8.76 13.07
C ILE A 133 -6.77 7.61 12.94
N VAL A 134 -7.65 7.50 13.91
CA VAL A 134 -8.68 6.47 13.94
C VAL A 134 -10.05 7.11 14.07
N GLN A 135 -11.02 6.61 13.33
CA GLN A 135 -12.41 7.02 13.45
C GLN A 135 -13.30 5.78 13.59
N ALA A 136 -13.99 5.71 14.70
CA ALA A 136 -14.94 4.64 15.02
C ALA A 136 -16.35 5.11 14.68
N ASN A 137 -16.92 4.54 13.61
CA ASN A 137 -18.25 4.86 13.13
C ASN A 137 -19.19 3.73 13.55
N PHE A 138 -20.05 4.01 14.51
CA PHE A 138 -21.04 3.07 15.00
C PHE A 138 -22.31 3.18 14.17
N ILE A 139 -22.75 2.05 13.65
CA ILE A 139 -24.04 1.88 12.97
C ILE A 139 -24.86 0.85 13.73
N THR A 140 -26.14 0.72 13.45
CA THR A 140 -26.97 -0.33 14.07
C THR A 140 -26.37 -1.71 13.82
N GLY A 141 -25.99 -2.42 14.89
CA GLY A 141 -25.42 -3.78 14.81
C GLY A 141 -23.95 -3.87 14.38
N GLY A 142 -23.26 -2.77 14.07
CA GLY A 142 -21.91 -2.82 13.55
C GLY A 142 -20.99 -1.63 13.87
N LEU A 143 -19.71 -1.85 13.62
CA LEU A 143 -18.65 -0.84 13.70
C LEU A 143 -17.88 -0.79 12.38
N LEU A 144 -17.81 0.40 11.78
CA LEU A 144 -16.95 0.72 10.65
C LEU A 144 -15.74 1.49 11.18
N LEU A 145 -14.64 0.79 11.42
CA LEU A 145 -13.44 1.33 12.05
C LEU A 145 -12.45 1.82 11.01
N SER A 146 -12.37 3.12 10.82
CA SER A 146 -11.43 3.74 9.89
C SER A 146 -10.07 3.93 10.52
N VAL A 147 -9.03 3.45 9.86
CA VAL A 147 -7.63 3.58 10.26
C VAL A 147 -6.87 4.32 9.17
N CYS A 148 -6.32 5.46 9.51
CA CYS A 148 -5.55 6.33 8.63
C CYS A 148 -4.10 6.33 9.09
N LEU A 149 -3.20 5.78 8.30
CA LEU A 149 -1.77 5.70 8.59
C LEU A 149 -0.98 6.58 7.62
N PHE A 150 -0.15 7.47 8.14
CA PHE A 150 0.69 8.31 7.28
C PHE A 150 1.76 7.45 6.59
N HIS A 151 1.73 7.39 5.27
CA HIS A 151 2.46 6.38 4.49
C HIS A 151 3.99 6.48 4.61
N SER A 152 4.53 7.67 4.92
CA SER A 152 5.96 7.83 5.20
C SER A 152 6.42 7.20 6.52
N LEU A 153 5.51 6.75 7.39
CA LEU A 153 5.85 6.04 8.63
C LEU A 153 5.69 4.53 8.54
N VAL A 154 4.87 4.08 7.62
CA VAL A 154 4.47 2.67 7.53
C VAL A 154 4.34 2.21 6.09
N ASP A 155 4.73 0.98 5.85
CA ASP A 155 4.35 0.21 4.66
C ASP A 155 3.26 -0.83 5.01
N GLY A 156 2.86 -1.66 4.05
CA GLY A 156 1.82 -2.67 4.28
C GLY A 156 2.18 -3.66 5.40
N MET A 157 3.44 -4.07 5.50
CA MET A 157 3.89 -5.00 6.54
C MET A 157 3.86 -4.34 7.92
N SER A 158 4.46 -3.17 8.08
CA SER A 158 4.49 -2.46 9.37
C SER A 158 3.08 -2.01 9.80
N GLY A 159 2.23 -1.59 8.86
CA GLY A 159 0.82 -1.31 9.13
C GLY A 159 0.07 -2.54 9.64
N SER A 160 0.29 -3.72 9.05
CA SER A 160 -0.31 -4.98 9.53
C SER A 160 0.19 -5.38 10.92
N LEU A 161 1.48 -5.16 11.21
CA LEU A 161 2.04 -5.38 12.55
C LEU A 161 1.40 -4.44 13.59
N LEU A 162 1.21 -3.17 13.25
CA LEU A 162 0.53 -2.20 14.11
C LEU A 162 -0.89 -2.66 14.44
N LEU A 163 -1.65 -3.09 13.44
CA LEU A 163 -3.01 -3.60 13.64
C LEU A 163 -3.04 -4.88 14.48
N LYS A 164 -2.09 -5.79 14.29
CA LYS A 164 -1.94 -6.99 15.14
C LYS A 164 -1.67 -6.65 16.61
N MET A 165 -0.80 -5.65 16.85
CA MET A 165 -0.53 -5.16 18.20
C MET A 165 -1.80 -4.61 18.83
N TRP A 166 -2.55 -3.82 18.08
CA TRP A 166 -3.81 -3.25 18.55
C TRP A 166 -4.85 -4.33 18.85
N ALA A 167 -5.07 -5.26 17.94
CA ALA A 167 -5.96 -6.40 18.14
C ALA A 167 -5.60 -7.20 19.41
N LYS A 168 -4.31 -7.47 19.63
CA LYS A 168 -3.82 -8.11 20.86
C LYS A 168 -4.15 -7.28 22.09
N HIS A 169 -3.91 -5.98 22.05
CA HIS A 169 -4.19 -5.08 23.18
C HIS A 169 -5.68 -5.03 23.52
N MET A 170 -6.54 -4.96 22.50
CA MET A 170 -7.99 -5.01 22.63
C MET A 170 -8.46 -6.28 23.34
N ARG A 171 -7.95 -7.46 22.95
CA ARG A 171 -8.29 -8.74 23.59
C ARG A 171 -7.87 -8.76 25.06
N LEU A 172 -6.62 -8.36 25.36
CA LEU A 172 -6.13 -8.30 26.73
C LEU A 172 -6.99 -7.40 27.61
N HIS A 173 -7.44 -6.26 27.08
CA HIS A 173 -8.34 -5.36 27.79
C HIS A 173 -9.71 -5.99 28.07
N GLN A 174 -10.20 -6.82 27.18
CA GLN A 174 -11.45 -7.56 27.31
C GLN A 174 -11.30 -8.81 28.22
N GLY A 175 -10.10 -9.10 28.74
CA GLY A 175 -9.81 -10.29 29.56
C GLY A 175 -9.67 -11.57 28.74
N ASP A 176 -9.54 -11.48 27.41
CA ASP A 176 -9.32 -12.61 26.50
C ASP A 176 -7.83 -12.78 26.24
N ASP A 177 -7.18 -13.62 27.03
CA ASP A 177 -5.73 -13.94 26.92
C ASP A 177 -5.49 -15.26 26.15
N GLN A 178 -6.53 -15.90 25.67
CA GLN A 178 -6.41 -17.22 25.03
C GLN A 178 -5.83 -17.12 23.62
N GLY A 179 -4.67 -17.74 23.40
CA GLY A 179 -4.11 -17.98 22.06
C GLY A 179 -3.38 -16.80 21.41
N ALA A 180 -2.96 -15.81 22.18
CA ALA A 180 -2.07 -14.77 21.68
C ALA A 180 -0.68 -15.37 21.41
N ALA A 181 -0.46 -15.91 20.21
CA ALA A 181 0.90 -16.12 19.73
C ALA A 181 1.68 -14.82 20.00
N SER A 182 2.76 -14.91 20.78
CA SER A 182 3.47 -13.72 21.24
C SER A 182 4.10 -13.03 20.03
N LEU A 183 3.44 -11.98 19.53
CA LEU A 183 4.11 -11.07 18.63
C LEU A 183 5.24 -10.42 19.47
N VAL A 184 6.45 -10.92 19.31
CA VAL A 184 7.62 -10.37 19.98
C VAL A 184 8.06 -9.17 19.17
N ILE A 185 7.64 -8.00 19.62
CA ILE A 185 8.16 -6.74 19.11
C ILE A 185 9.38 -6.42 19.95
N THR A 186 10.54 -6.51 19.32
CA THR A 186 11.80 -6.14 19.95
C THR A 186 11.93 -4.62 20.01
N GLU A 187 12.69 -4.09 20.98
CA GLU A 187 12.94 -2.63 21.07
C GLU A 187 13.53 -2.05 19.78
N ASN A 188 14.27 -2.87 19.03
CA ASN A 188 14.92 -2.48 17.77
C ASN A 188 13.95 -2.37 16.58
N CYS A 189 12.70 -2.80 16.68
CA CYS A 189 11.75 -2.72 15.57
C CYS A 189 11.40 -1.27 15.17
N CYS A 190 11.52 -0.32 16.09
CA CYS A 190 11.30 1.10 15.90
C CYS A 190 12.60 1.92 15.79
N ASP A 191 13.75 1.28 15.64
CA ASP A 191 15.02 1.97 15.37
C ASP A 191 15.12 2.30 13.88
N TYR A 192 14.72 3.52 13.50
CA TYR A 192 14.78 3.99 12.11
C TYR A 192 16.20 4.06 11.54
N ASP A 193 17.21 4.09 12.40
CA ASP A 193 18.62 4.11 11.97
C ASP A 193 19.15 2.72 11.60
N CYS A 194 18.47 1.64 11.99
CA CYS A 194 18.97 0.27 11.80
C CYS A 194 19.20 -0.10 10.33
N VAL A 195 18.39 0.44 9.40
CA VAL A 195 18.55 0.21 7.96
C VAL A 195 19.83 0.86 7.45
N GLY A 196 20.08 2.13 7.83
CA GLY A 196 21.29 2.85 7.49
C GLY A 196 22.54 2.17 8.06
N LYS A 197 22.51 1.77 9.33
CA LYS A 197 23.60 1.05 9.98
C LYS A 197 23.90 -0.27 9.25
N ALA A 198 22.88 -1.06 8.93
CA ALA A 198 23.06 -2.32 8.20
C ALA A 198 23.67 -2.11 6.80
N TRP A 199 23.30 -1.02 6.12
CA TRP A 199 23.84 -0.63 4.83
C TRP A 199 25.31 -0.21 4.91
N GLU A 200 25.67 0.63 5.89
CA GLU A 200 27.05 1.07 6.13
C GLU A 200 27.96 -0.07 6.56
N GLU A 201 27.49 -0.95 7.46
CA GLU A 201 28.19 -2.15 7.90
C GLU A 201 28.45 -3.15 6.76
N ALA A 202 27.60 -3.15 5.72
CA ALA A 202 27.83 -3.89 4.49
C ALA A 202 28.92 -3.23 3.58
N GLY A 203 29.53 -2.15 4.03
CA GLY A 203 30.63 -1.46 3.32
C GLY A 203 30.16 -0.43 2.28
N HIS A 204 28.88 -0.13 2.23
CA HIS A 204 28.34 0.84 1.28
C HIS A 204 28.53 2.28 1.76
N LYS A 205 28.58 3.19 0.80
CA LYS A 205 28.67 4.64 1.03
C LYS A 205 27.73 5.37 0.08
N LYS A 206 27.33 6.57 0.48
CA LYS A 206 26.54 7.44 -0.41
C LYS A 206 27.26 7.67 -1.72
N PRO A 207 26.56 7.55 -2.87
CA PRO A 207 27.14 7.88 -4.16
C PRO A 207 27.60 9.33 -4.20
N SER A 208 28.68 9.58 -4.94
CA SER A 208 29.10 10.93 -5.25
C SER A 208 28.04 11.65 -6.11
N PRO A 209 28.05 13.00 -6.19
CA PRO A 209 27.12 13.73 -7.06
C PRO A 209 27.15 13.26 -8.53
N VAL A 210 28.30 12.85 -9.03
CA VAL A 210 28.45 12.33 -10.41
C VAL A 210 27.79 10.95 -10.55
N GLU A 211 28.01 10.04 -9.61
CA GLU A 211 27.36 8.72 -9.62
C GLU A 211 25.85 8.85 -9.45
N PHE A 212 25.38 9.77 -8.60
CA PHE A 212 23.97 10.08 -8.42
C PHE A 212 23.34 10.58 -9.73
N ALA A 213 23.96 11.55 -10.40
CA ALA A 213 23.47 12.12 -11.67
C ALA A 213 23.46 11.10 -12.82
N ASN A 214 24.38 10.12 -12.81
CA ASN A 214 24.48 9.06 -13.81
C ASN A 214 23.76 7.76 -13.40
N SER A 215 22.96 7.79 -12.35
CA SER A 215 22.21 6.61 -11.92
C SER A 215 21.20 6.16 -12.96
N SER A 216 21.07 4.83 -13.14
CA SER A 216 20.15 4.27 -14.11
C SER A 216 18.68 4.51 -13.71
N GLU A 217 17.81 4.63 -14.70
CA GLU A 217 16.37 4.69 -14.47
C GLU A 217 15.88 3.48 -13.65
N ASP A 218 16.40 2.28 -13.93
CA ASP A 218 16.00 1.07 -13.19
C ASP A 218 16.31 1.15 -11.68
N ALA A 219 17.35 1.89 -11.28
CA ALA A 219 17.63 2.09 -9.86
C ALA A 219 16.61 3.03 -9.21
N TRP A 220 16.13 4.04 -9.92
CA TRP A 220 15.03 4.91 -9.48
C TRP A 220 13.69 4.16 -9.44
N ARG A 221 13.44 3.34 -10.47
CA ARG A 221 12.23 2.50 -10.54
C ARG A 221 12.14 1.53 -9.36
N LEU A 222 13.28 1.02 -8.88
CA LEU A 222 13.30 0.16 -7.69
C LEU A 222 12.84 0.88 -6.41
N LEU A 223 12.95 2.23 -6.36
CA LEU A 223 12.36 3.08 -5.32
C LEU A 223 10.90 3.47 -5.62
N GLY A 224 10.31 3.00 -6.71
CA GLY A 224 8.99 3.44 -7.18
C GLY A 224 8.98 4.86 -7.73
N MET A 225 10.11 5.39 -8.15
CA MET A 225 10.30 6.78 -8.58
C MET A 225 10.75 6.87 -10.03
N LEU A 226 10.53 8.05 -10.59
CA LEU A 226 11.20 8.51 -11.80
C LEU A 226 12.50 9.27 -11.43
N PRO A 227 13.51 9.29 -12.30
CA PRO A 227 14.66 10.15 -12.12
C PRO A 227 14.23 11.60 -11.88
N PRO A 228 14.98 12.38 -11.08
CA PRO A 228 14.76 13.81 -10.97
C PRO A 228 14.84 14.49 -12.34
N LEU A 229 14.03 15.52 -12.55
CA LEU A 229 14.13 16.33 -13.77
C LEU A 229 15.48 17.04 -13.83
N SER A 230 16.06 17.12 -15.02
CA SER A 230 17.16 18.03 -15.28
C SER A 230 16.72 19.50 -15.09
N PRO A 231 17.64 20.43 -14.83
CA PRO A 231 17.30 21.84 -14.73
C PRO A 231 16.57 22.39 -15.98
N GLU A 232 16.90 21.86 -17.16
CA GLU A 232 16.26 22.22 -18.44
C GLU A 232 14.82 21.70 -18.53
N GLU A 233 14.57 20.44 -18.16
CA GLU A 233 13.23 19.86 -18.09
C GLU A 233 12.37 20.56 -17.04
N LEU A 234 12.94 20.93 -15.89
CA LEU A 234 12.23 21.66 -14.84
C LEU A 234 11.82 23.05 -15.35
N ALA A 235 12.71 23.77 -16.05
CA ALA A 235 12.41 25.06 -16.66
C ALA A 235 11.34 24.94 -17.74
N ALA A 236 11.36 23.88 -18.57
CA ALA A 236 10.36 23.63 -19.58
C ALA A 236 8.98 23.34 -18.96
N THR A 237 8.93 22.57 -17.88
CA THR A 237 7.69 22.26 -17.15
C THR A 237 7.12 23.52 -16.48
N ALA A 238 7.95 24.36 -15.90
CA ALA A 238 7.52 25.63 -15.28
C ALA A 238 6.93 26.61 -16.30
N SER A 239 7.46 26.64 -17.52
CA SER A 239 6.91 27.49 -18.61
C SER A 239 5.55 27.00 -19.12
N PHE A 240 5.28 25.69 -19.01
CA PHE A 240 3.99 25.11 -19.43
C PHE A 240 2.84 25.38 -18.45
N THR A 241 3.15 25.54 -17.16
CA THR A 241 2.15 25.81 -16.11
C THR A 241 1.69 27.27 -16.07
N LEU A 242 2.44 28.20 -16.67
CA LEU A 242 2.10 29.62 -16.68
C LEU A 242 1.03 30.02 -17.72
N ASP A 243 0.80 29.21 -18.75
CA ASP A 243 -0.14 29.52 -19.86
C ASP A 243 -1.46 28.75 -19.79
N SER A 244 -1.64 27.85 -18.84
CA SER A 244 -2.85 27.02 -18.74
C SER A 244 -3.87 27.62 -17.76
N THR A 245 -4.70 28.54 -18.22
CA THR A 245 -5.86 29.08 -17.48
C THR A 245 -7.04 28.10 -17.40
N ALA A 246 -6.96 26.90 -17.97
CA ALA A 246 -7.94 25.83 -17.83
C ALA A 246 -7.22 24.51 -17.63
N ALA A 247 -7.26 23.96 -16.42
CA ALA A 247 -6.91 22.55 -16.23
C ALA A 247 -7.81 21.69 -17.14
N PRO A 248 -7.26 20.70 -17.88
CA PRO A 248 -8.10 19.79 -18.64
C PRO A 248 -9.12 19.14 -17.69
N PRO A 249 -10.36 18.90 -18.14
CA PRO A 249 -11.34 18.24 -17.30
C PRO A 249 -10.78 16.92 -16.77
N SER A 250 -10.89 16.70 -15.47
CA SER A 250 -10.48 15.45 -14.87
C SER A 250 -11.24 14.29 -15.51
N PRO A 251 -10.57 13.20 -15.89
CA PRO A 251 -11.26 12.05 -16.46
C PRO A 251 -12.28 11.53 -15.45
N LYS A 252 -13.44 11.11 -15.95
CA LYS A 252 -14.40 10.41 -15.10
C LYS A 252 -13.81 9.06 -14.71
N MET A 253 -13.70 8.83 -13.41
CA MET A 253 -13.19 7.59 -12.82
C MET A 253 -14.33 6.86 -12.14
N THR A 254 -14.28 5.54 -12.20
CA THR A 254 -15.13 4.67 -11.40
C THR A 254 -14.29 3.66 -10.63
N THR A 255 -14.80 3.20 -9.50
CA THR A 255 -14.15 2.19 -8.67
C THR A 255 -15.10 1.02 -8.50
N THR A 256 -14.65 -0.16 -8.92
CA THR A 256 -15.41 -1.41 -8.81
C THR A 256 -14.65 -2.43 -7.98
N ILE A 257 -15.37 -3.22 -7.18
CA ILE A 257 -14.82 -4.33 -6.43
C ILE A 257 -15.20 -5.62 -7.14
N PHE A 258 -14.18 -6.41 -7.48
CA PHE A 258 -14.34 -7.71 -8.08
C PHE A 258 -13.98 -8.80 -7.07
N TYR A 259 -14.72 -9.89 -7.06
CA TYR A 259 -14.44 -11.07 -6.26
C TYR A 259 -13.79 -12.17 -7.09
N VAL A 260 -12.75 -12.79 -6.53
CA VAL A 260 -12.07 -13.95 -7.07
C VAL A 260 -12.33 -15.14 -6.15
N SER A 261 -13.06 -16.12 -6.63
CA SER A 261 -13.36 -17.32 -5.87
C SER A 261 -12.11 -18.19 -5.65
N PRO A 262 -12.06 -19.03 -4.59
CA PRO A 262 -10.96 -19.99 -4.38
C PRO A 262 -10.75 -20.91 -5.58
N ALA A 263 -11.82 -21.31 -6.25
CA ALA A 263 -11.75 -22.16 -7.45
C ALA A 263 -11.11 -21.42 -8.64
N ALA A 264 -11.52 -20.18 -8.89
CA ALA A 264 -10.94 -19.33 -9.93
C ALA A 264 -9.44 -19.07 -9.68
N PHE A 265 -9.09 -18.76 -8.43
CA PHE A 265 -7.68 -18.55 -8.05
C PHE A 265 -6.83 -19.80 -8.18
N SER A 266 -7.36 -20.98 -7.81
CA SER A 266 -6.67 -22.26 -8.00
C SER A 266 -6.46 -22.57 -9.48
N LYS A 267 -7.47 -22.31 -10.33
CA LYS A 267 -7.37 -22.46 -11.79
C LYS A 267 -6.26 -21.57 -12.36
N LEU A 268 -6.27 -20.28 -11.96
CA LEU A 268 -5.27 -19.30 -12.40
C LEU A 268 -3.85 -19.73 -12.00
N THR A 269 -3.68 -20.20 -10.77
CA THR A 269 -2.40 -20.70 -10.25
C THR A 269 -1.90 -21.90 -11.03
N ALA A 270 -2.77 -22.86 -11.31
CA ALA A 270 -2.43 -24.05 -12.09
C ALA A 270 -2.00 -23.70 -13.52
N MET A 271 -2.67 -22.75 -14.17
CA MET A 271 -2.30 -22.27 -15.52
C MET A 271 -0.90 -21.64 -15.54
N ALA A 272 -0.50 -20.93 -14.49
CA ALA A 272 0.82 -20.34 -14.39
C ALA A 272 1.91 -21.39 -14.11
N ALA A 273 1.62 -22.38 -13.26
CA ALA A 273 2.55 -23.46 -12.89
C ALA A 273 2.83 -24.43 -14.03
N ALA A 274 1.81 -24.87 -14.79
CA ALA A 274 1.93 -25.80 -15.89
C ALA A 274 2.93 -25.35 -16.98
N ALA A 275 3.12 -24.05 -17.12
CA ALA A 275 4.12 -23.51 -18.05
C ALA A 275 5.54 -23.45 -17.46
N GLY A 276 5.69 -23.58 -16.14
CA GLY A 276 6.99 -23.66 -15.45
C GLY A 276 7.68 -25.00 -15.66
N GLU A 277 6.91 -26.07 -15.67
CA GLU A 277 7.46 -27.44 -15.90
C GLU A 277 8.06 -27.62 -17.29
N ASN A 278 7.41 -27.07 -18.31
CA ASN A 278 7.91 -27.11 -19.69
C ASN A 278 9.18 -26.26 -19.94
N ALA A 279 9.41 -25.23 -19.09
CA ALA A 279 10.57 -24.35 -19.17
C ALA A 279 11.77 -24.87 -18.37
N SER A 280 11.56 -25.67 -17.33
CA SER A 280 12.61 -26.27 -16.49
C SER A 280 13.40 -27.33 -17.23
N MET A 281 12.80 -27.96 -18.24
CA MET A 281 13.50 -28.92 -19.11
C MET A 281 14.48 -28.26 -20.09
N ALA A 282 14.41 -26.96 -20.32
CA ALA A 282 15.23 -26.23 -21.30
C ALA A 282 16.48 -25.54 -20.69
N ASN A 283 16.59 -25.39 -19.36
CA ASN A 283 17.68 -24.66 -18.69
C ASN A 283 18.30 -25.48 -17.54
N VAL A 284 19.03 -26.53 -17.87
CA VAL A 284 19.99 -27.17 -16.95
C VAL A 284 21.37 -26.55 -17.21
N GLY A 285 21.74 -25.58 -16.40
CA GLY A 285 23.10 -25.05 -16.37
C GLY A 285 23.19 -23.61 -15.88
N THR A 286 23.30 -23.41 -14.59
CA THR A 286 24.32 -22.58 -13.89
C THR A 286 23.96 -22.49 -12.41
N GLN A 287 24.84 -22.95 -11.54
CA GLN A 287 24.75 -22.79 -10.09
C GLN A 287 24.94 -21.32 -9.72
N GLY A 288 23.97 -20.75 -9.02
CA GLY A 288 24.03 -19.44 -8.32
C GLY A 288 22.63 -19.14 -7.81
N ASP A 289 22.49 -18.93 -6.51
CA ASP A 289 21.31 -18.55 -5.72
C ASP A 289 19.94 -18.85 -6.37
N ASN A 290 19.42 -20.07 -6.15
CA ASN A 290 18.20 -20.58 -6.77
C ASN A 290 16.94 -19.87 -6.22
N VAL A 291 16.68 -18.65 -6.66
CA VAL A 291 15.32 -18.11 -6.59
C VAL A 291 14.48 -18.84 -7.63
N SER A 292 13.45 -19.58 -7.19
CA SER A 292 12.54 -20.28 -8.09
C SER A 292 11.95 -19.31 -9.12
N LEU A 293 12.17 -19.60 -10.40
CA LEU A 293 11.57 -18.85 -11.51
C LEU A 293 10.17 -19.37 -11.88
N ILE A 294 9.63 -20.30 -11.10
CA ILE A 294 8.25 -20.75 -11.22
C ILE A 294 7.34 -19.62 -10.73
N PRO A 295 6.38 -19.15 -11.54
CA PRO A 295 5.45 -18.13 -11.12
C PRO A 295 4.64 -18.56 -9.89
N THR A 296 4.49 -17.65 -8.95
CA THR A 296 3.59 -17.81 -7.80
C THR A 296 2.15 -17.51 -8.20
N ALA A 297 1.21 -17.85 -7.32
CA ALA A 297 -0.20 -17.47 -7.49
C ALA A 297 -0.38 -15.95 -7.63
N ASN A 298 0.40 -15.16 -6.87
CA ASN A 298 0.38 -13.70 -6.96
C ASN A 298 0.92 -13.22 -8.32
N ASP A 299 1.98 -13.82 -8.86
CA ASP A 299 2.51 -13.46 -10.19
C ASP A 299 1.48 -13.75 -11.30
N ALA A 300 0.73 -14.83 -11.17
CA ALA A 300 -0.35 -15.18 -12.10
C ALA A 300 -1.50 -14.17 -12.07
N LEU A 301 -1.89 -13.75 -10.87
CA LEU A 301 -2.92 -12.74 -10.67
C LEU A 301 -2.48 -11.38 -11.20
N MET A 302 -1.27 -10.95 -10.89
CA MET A 302 -0.68 -9.72 -11.45
C MET A 302 -0.65 -9.74 -12.97
N ALA A 303 -0.30 -10.88 -13.58
CA ALA A 303 -0.27 -11.03 -15.02
C ALA A 303 -1.66 -10.91 -15.66
N LEU A 304 -2.67 -11.54 -15.07
CA LEU A 304 -4.07 -11.44 -15.53
C LEU A 304 -4.57 -9.99 -15.48
N LEU A 305 -4.45 -9.36 -14.30
CA LEU A 305 -4.91 -7.99 -14.09
C LEU A 305 -4.20 -7.02 -15.03
N TRP A 306 -2.88 -7.10 -15.12
CA TRP A 306 -2.08 -6.23 -15.99
C TRP A 306 -2.52 -6.34 -17.44
N ARG A 307 -2.64 -7.58 -17.97
CA ARG A 307 -3.10 -7.82 -19.34
C ARG A 307 -4.48 -7.22 -19.60
N CYS A 308 -5.45 -7.55 -18.74
CA CYS A 308 -6.83 -7.14 -18.97
C CYS A 308 -7.02 -5.64 -18.79
N VAL A 309 -6.40 -5.02 -17.79
CA VAL A 309 -6.40 -3.57 -17.58
C VAL A 309 -5.75 -2.84 -18.77
N MET A 310 -4.58 -3.31 -19.24
CA MET A 310 -3.90 -2.66 -20.36
C MET A 310 -4.66 -2.84 -21.67
N ARG A 311 -5.35 -3.97 -21.86
CA ARG A 311 -6.25 -4.20 -23.00
C ARG A 311 -7.42 -3.24 -22.97
N ALA A 312 -8.04 -3.06 -21.80
CA ALA A 312 -9.14 -2.11 -21.63
C ALA A 312 -8.70 -0.67 -21.95
N ARG A 313 -7.54 -0.25 -21.40
CA ARG A 313 -6.96 1.09 -21.65
C ARG A 313 -6.63 1.32 -23.12
N GLN A 314 -6.03 0.35 -23.81
CA GLN A 314 -5.73 0.44 -25.24
C GLN A 314 -7.00 0.50 -26.09
N THR A 315 -8.04 -0.25 -25.70
CA THR A 315 -9.31 -0.28 -26.42
C THR A 315 -10.09 1.01 -26.23
N ALA A 316 -10.06 1.60 -25.03
CA ALA A 316 -10.72 2.86 -24.73
C ALA A 316 -10.04 4.06 -25.43
N ASP A 317 -8.72 4.02 -25.61
CA ASP A 317 -7.94 5.11 -26.23
C ASP A 317 -6.92 4.57 -27.25
N PRO A 318 -7.40 4.05 -28.39
CA PRO A 318 -6.55 3.38 -29.37
C PRO A 318 -5.58 4.33 -30.09
N GLY A 319 -5.83 5.62 -30.05
CA GLY A 319 -4.96 6.65 -30.64
C GLY A 319 -3.82 7.10 -29.74
N ASN A 320 -3.80 6.69 -28.49
CA ASN A 320 -2.78 7.12 -27.55
C ASN A 320 -1.40 6.54 -27.90
N PRO A 321 -0.40 7.38 -28.13
CA PRO A 321 0.94 6.93 -28.53
C PRO A 321 1.60 6.00 -27.49
N ALA A 322 1.22 6.09 -26.22
CA ALA A 322 1.70 5.18 -25.18
C ALA A 322 1.28 3.72 -25.41
N TYR A 323 0.23 3.48 -26.18
CA TYR A 323 -0.30 2.15 -26.52
C TYR A 323 -0.12 1.79 -27.98
N ALA A 324 -0.19 2.79 -28.88
CA ALA A 324 -0.29 2.59 -30.35
C ALA A 324 1.06 2.72 -31.07
N ALA A 325 2.05 3.37 -30.47
CA ALA A 325 3.35 3.55 -31.12
C ALA A 325 4.04 2.18 -31.38
N ALA A 326 4.77 2.09 -32.47
CA ALA A 326 5.57 0.89 -32.78
C ALA A 326 6.60 0.66 -31.64
N GLY A 327 6.57 -0.53 -31.04
CA GLY A 327 7.40 -0.86 -29.90
C GLY A 327 6.98 -0.25 -28.56
N ALA A 328 5.73 0.29 -28.48
CA ALA A 328 5.16 0.76 -27.20
C ALA A 328 5.27 -0.33 -26.14
N ARG A 329 5.71 0.05 -24.94
CA ARG A 329 5.90 -0.86 -23.81
C ARG A 329 4.95 -0.52 -22.68
N ALA A 330 4.32 -1.54 -22.16
CA ALA A 330 3.60 -1.46 -20.89
C ALA A 330 4.56 -1.76 -19.73
N GLU A 331 4.34 -1.13 -18.60
CA GLU A 331 5.08 -1.32 -17.37
C GLU A 331 4.13 -1.68 -16.23
N LEU A 332 4.51 -2.68 -15.44
CA LEU A 332 3.83 -3.06 -14.20
C LEU A 332 4.79 -2.90 -13.04
N ASP A 333 4.44 -2.03 -12.12
CA ASP A 333 5.11 -1.87 -10.84
C ASP A 333 4.42 -2.72 -9.78
N THR A 334 5.19 -3.63 -9.17
CA THR A 334 4.74 -4.56 -8.12
C THR A 334 5.53 -4.32 -6.85
N THR A 335 4.85 -4.19 -5.71
CA THR A 335 5.48 -3.96 -4.41
C THR A 335 6.18 -5.21 -3.89
N VAL A 336 7.38 -5.04 -3.32
CA VAL A 336 8.20 -6.11 -2.73
C VAL A 336 8.71 -5.69 -1.35
N ASP A 337 8.46 -6.53 -0.34
CA ASP A 337 9.03 -6.33 1.00
C ASP A 337 10.54 -6.64 0.98
N GLY A 338 11.32 -5.65 1.38
CA GLY A 338 12.77 -5.75 1.41
C GLY A 338 13.37 -6.34 2.69
N ARG A 339 12.57 -6.58 3.76
CA ARG A 339 13.10 -6.90 5.10
C ARG A 339 14.07 -8.06 5.09
N GLY A 340 13.69 -9.22 4.62
CA GLY A 340 14.55 -10.38 4.55
C GLY A 340 15.67 -10.31 3.48
N LEU A 341 15.46 -9.48 2.44
CA LEU A 341 16.41 -9.34 1.33
C LEU A 341 17.49 -8.31 1.61
N PHE A 342 17.17 -7.21 2.26
CA PHE A 342 18.08 -6.09 2.49
C PHE A 342 19.21 -6.49 3.45
N SER A 343 18.86 -7.03 4.60
CA SER A 343 19.84 -7.53 5.58
C SER A 343 19.19 -8.53 6.52
N GLU A 344 19.89 -9.62 6.82
CA GLU A 344 19.49 -10.62 7.84
C GLU A 344 19.54 -10.07 9.28
N ARG A 345 20.19 -8.92 9.48
CA ARG A 345 20.28 -8.25 10.78
C ARG A 345 19.06 -7.39 11.11
N LEU A 346 18.27 -7.08 10.10
CA LEU A 346 17.03 -6.31 10.32
C LEU A 346 15.97 -7.22 10.95
N PRO A 347 15.27 -6.74 11.99
CA PRO A 347 14.16 -7.51 12.55
C PRO A 347 13.05 -7.65 11.49
N SER A 348 12.48 -8.85 11.39
CA SER A 348 11.30 -9.10 10.54
C SER A 348 10.10 -8.21 10.94
N THR A 349 10.11 -7.69 12.16
CA THR A 349 9.14 -6.78 12.73
C THR A 349 9.55 -5.30 12.62
N TYR A 350 10.50 -4.95 11.76
CA TYR A 350 10.87 -3.54 11.53
C TYR A 350 9.65 -2.70 11.12
N MET A 351 9.43 -1.59 11.84
CA MET A 351 8.21 -0.79 11.74
C MET A 351 8.31 0.39 10.75
N GLY A 352 9.49 0.72 10.25
CA GLY A 352 9.66 1.71 9.17
C GLY A 352 9.41 1.11 7.79
N THR A 353 9.49 1.94 6.77
CA THR A 353 9.32 1.52 5.38
C THR A 353 10.55 0.77 4.87
N LEU A 354 10.33 -0.41 4.32
CA LEU A 354 11.35 -1.18 3.60
C LEU A 354 10.72 -1.81 2.35
N LEU A 355 10.06 -0.97 1.57
CA LEU A 355 9.32 -1.30 0.37
C LEU A 355 10.13 -0.94 -0.86
N PHE A 356 10.19 -1.87 -1.80
CA PHE A 356 10.81 -1.69 -3.10
C PHE A 356 9.83 -2.08 -4.21
N ILE A 357 10.15 -1.70 -5.45
CA ILE A 357 9.28 -1.93 -6.60
C ILE A 357 10.00 -2.81 -7.62
N ALA A 358 9.35 -3.90 -8.00
CA ALA A 358 9.72 -4.69 -9.15
C ALA A 358 8.98 -4.17 -10.38
N THR A 359 9.70 -3.60 -11.36
CA THR A 359 9.10 -3.14 -12.61
C THR A 359 9.22 -4.23 -13.69
N THR A 360 8.08 -4.71 -14.14
CA THR A 360 7.98 -5.64 -15.29
C THR A 360 7.69 -4.84 -16.55
N ARG A 361 8.41 -5.12 -17.64
CA ARG A 361 8.20 -4.45 -18.94
C ARG A 361 7.89 -5.47 -20.04
N MET A 362 6.89 -5.18 -20.85
CA MET A 362 6.52 -6.01 -22.01
C MET A 362 6.01 -5.12 -23.15
N GLU A 363 6.24 -5.53 -24.39
CA GLU A 363 5.62 -4.86 -25.53
C GLU A 363 4.09 -4.93 -25.41
N MET A 364 3.43 -3.79 -25.65
CA MET A 364 1.98 -3.66 -25.52
C MET A 364 1.25 -4.69 -26.35
N THR A 365 1.63 -4.84 -27.63
CA THR A 365 1.03 -5.82 -28.54
C THR A 365 1.15 -7.26 -28.06
N THR A 366 2.27 -7.61 -27.44
CA THR A 366 2.50 -8.93 -26.85
C THR A 366 1.67 -9.12 -25.60
N LEU A 367 1.63 -8.11 -24.72
CA LEU A 367 0.92 -8.19 -23.44
C LEU A 367 -0.59 -8.40 -23.63
N VAL A 368 -1.22 -7.58 -24.47
CA VAL A 368 -2.69 -7.58 -24.64
C VAL A 368 -3.20 -8.71 -25.51
N SER A 369 -2.30 -9.37 -26.27
CA SER A 369 -2.66 -10.45 -27.18
C SER A 369 -3.13 -11.69 -26.44
N ARG A 370 -4.31 -12.21 -26.81
CA ARG A 370 -4.81 -13.49 -26.31
C ARG A 370 -4.01 -14.70 -26.82
N ALA A 371 -3.24 -14.52 -27.90
CA ALA A 371 -2.35 -15.56 -28.41
C ALA A 371 -1.11 -15.72 -27.53
N THR A 372 -0.73 -14.72 -26.73
CA THR A 372 0.35 -14.83 -25.76
C THR A 372 -0.16 -15.62 -24.55
N PRO A 373 0.44 -16.76 -24.18
CA PRO A 373 0.03 -17.52 -23.01
C PRO A 373 0.14 -16.66 -21.73
N LEU A 374 -0.88 -16.66 -20.89
CA LEU A 374 -0.86 -15.91 -19.62
C LEU A 374 0.35 -16.27 -18.76
N ALA A 375 0.75 -17.52 -18.78
CA ALA A 375 1.94 -18.01 -18.12
C ALA A 375 3.26 -17.35 -18.60
N ALA A 376 3.32 -16.87 -19.84
CA ALA A 376 4.50 -16.11 -20.30
C ALA A 376 4.55 -14.72 -19.64
N VAL A 377 3.40 -14.08 -19.44
CA VAL A 377 3.30 -12.80 -18.70
C VAL A 377 3.63 -13.02 -17.23
N ALA A 378 3.08 -14.07 -16.60
CA ALA A 378 3.36 -14.40 -15.20
C ALA A 378 4.86 -14.69 -14.96
N ARG A 379 5.53 -15.35 -15.92
CA ARG A 379 6.99 -15.53 -15.85
C ARG A 379 7.75 -14.20 -15.94
N ALA A 380 7.31 -13.28 -16.78
CA ALA A 380 7.95 -11.96 -16.83
C ALA A 380 7.82 -11.21 -15.49
N VAL A 381 6.65 -11.28 -14.84
CA VAL A 381 6.43 -10.74 -13.50
C VAL A 381 7.37 -11.41 -12.49
N ARG A 382 7.42 -12.76 -12.47
CA ARG A 382 8.30 -13.50 -11.59
C ARG A 382 9.78 -13.16 -11.79
N GLN A 383 10.23 -13.01 -13.02
CA GLN A 383 11.59 -12.63 -13.36
C GLN A 383 11.94 -11.24 -12.83
N ALA A 384 11.04 -10.28 -12.96
CA ALA A 384 11.24 -8.93 -12.43
C ALA A 384 11.38 -8.93 -10.89
N VAL A 385 10.54 -9.69 -10.19
CA VAL A 385 10.64 -9.87 -8.73
C VAL A 385 11.93 -10.62 -8.36
N ALA A 386 12.28 -11.70 -9.06
CA ALA A 386 13.48 -12.47 -8.80
C ALA A 386 14.78 -11.69 -9.10
N ALA A 387 14.71 -10.68 -9.97
CA ALA A 387 15.85 -9.81 -10.27
C ALA A 387 16.16 -8.81 -9.13
N ILE A 388 15.30 -8.70 -8.12
CA ILE A 388 15.58 -7.89 -6.94
C ILE A 388 16.55 -8.65 -6.05
N THR A 389 17.79 -8.15 -5.99
CA THR A 389 18.88 -8.73 -5.21
C THR A 389 19.38 -7.72 -4.16
N ARG A 390 20.02 -8.23 -3.11
CA ARG A 390 20.59 -7.37 -2.03
C ARG A 390 21.47 -6.25 -2.58
N PRO A 391 22.40 -6.48 -3.53
CA PRO A 391 23.20 -5.38 -4.09
C PRO A 391 22.36 -4.29 -4.77
N ARG A 392 21.28 -4.67 -5.47
CA ARG A 392 20.39 -3.70 -6.13
C ARG A 392 19.59 -2.91 -5.08
N LEU A 393 19.12 -3.55 -4.00
CA LEU A 393 18.45 -2.87 -2.89
C LEU A 393 19.38 -1.87 -2.21
N HIS A 394 20.63 -2.26 -1.97
CA HIS A 394 21.64 -1.37 -1.38
C HIS A 394 21.99 -0.19 -2.28
N ALA A 395 22.07 -0.40 -3.61
CA ALA A 395 22.29 0.69 -4.56
C ALA A 395 21.11 1.68 -4.56
N ALA A 396 19.85 1.18 -4.58
CA ALA A 396 18.66 2.01 -4.50
C ALA A 396 18.58 2.78 -3.18
N TYR A 397 18.89 2.13 -2.04
CA TYR A 397 19.00 2.81 -0.75
C TYR A 397 20.03 3.95 -0.80
N GLY A 398 21.18 3.69 -1.40
CA GLY A 398 22.24 4.69 -1.58
C GLY A 398 21.77 5.91 -2.36
N LEU A 399 20.96 5.71 -3.43
CA LEU A 399 20.35 6.81 -4.18
C LEU A 399 19.37 7.61 -3.31
N ALA A 400 18.46 6.93 -2.59
CA ALA A 400 17.56 7.59 -1.67
C ALA A 400 18.32 8.39 -0.60
N ALA A 401 19.41 7.82 -0.04
CA ALA A 401 20.25 8.48 0.96
C ALA A 401 21.01 9.70 0.42
N ALA A 402 21.24 9.75 -0.90
CA ALA A 402 21.93 10.84 -1.57
C ALA A 402 20.99 11.92 -2.14
N MET A 403 19.66 11.71 -2.09
CA MET A 403 18.70 12.70 -2.59
C MET A 403 18.90 14.06 -1.91
N PRO A 404 19.10 15.12 -2.70
CA PRO A 404 19.31 16.47 -2.16
C PRO A 404 17.97 17.06 -1.66
N ASP A 405 16.86 16.73 -2.31
CA ASP A 405 15.52 17.23 -1.98
C ASP A 405 14.45 16.16 -2.26
N PHE A 406 13.80 15.69 -1.21
CA PHE A 406 12.72 14.71 -1.29
C PHE A 406 11.38 15.31 -1.74
N SER A 407 11.21 16.63 -1.75
CA SER A 407 10.02 17.28 -2.30
C SER A 407 9.93 17.15 -3.82
N ALA A 408 11.07 16.91 -4.48
CA ALA A 408 11.17 16.67 -5.91
C ALA A 408 10.86 15.23 -6.33
N ALA A 409 10.41 14.36 -5.41
CA ALA A 409 10.06 12.98 -5.70
C ALA A 409 8.93 12.90 -6.74
N ARG A 410 9.12 12.08 -7.78
CA ARG A 410 8.16 11.88 -8.88
C ARG A 410 7.81 10.40 -8.99
N TYR A 411 6.52 10.12 -9.17
CA TYR A 411 6.01 8.75 -9.19
C TYR A 411 5.38 8.44 -10.56
N PRO A 412 5.74 7.30 -11.21
CA PRO A 412 5.24 6.94 -12.53
C PRO A 412 3.72 6.74 -12.55
N PHE A 413 3.16 6.18 -11.46
CA PHE A 413 1.72 5.90 -11.35
C PHE A 413 0.84 7.17 -11.27
N ALA A 414 1.42 8.36 -11.11
CA ALA A 414 0.67 9.61 -11.02
C ALA A 414 0.19 10.15 -12.38
N THR A 415 0.38 9.40 -13.48
CA THR A 415 -0.04 9.84 -14.81
C THR A 415 -1.23 9.02 -15.34
N PHE A 416 -2.13 9.68 -16.10
CA PHE A 416 -3.23 9.01 -16.80
C PHE A 416 -2.92 8.68 -18.26
N ALA A 417 -1.83 9.23 -18.80
CA ALA A 417 -1.52 9.15 -20.22
C ALA A 417 -0.57 8.00 -20.57
N GLY A 418 0.21 7.54 -19.62
CA GLY A 418 1.24 6.52 -19.83
C GLY A 418 0.69 5.09 -19.85
N ALA A 419 1.58 4.13 -20.11
CA ALA A 419 1.30 2.70 -20.11
C ALA A 419 1.76 2.02 -18.80
N GLU A 420 1.95 2.79 -17.75
CA GLU A 420 2.33 2.33 -16.42
C GLU A 420 1.11 1.85 -15.64
N ALA A 421 1.28 0.81 -14.86
CA ALA A 421 0.34 0.29 -13.88
C ALA A 421 1.08 0.01 -12.56
N CYS A 422 0.45 0.34 -11.44
CA CYS A 422 0.98 0.01 -10.11
C CYS A 422 -0.07 -0.80 -9.34
N PHE A 423 0.28 -2.03 -8.98
CA PHE A 423 -0.62 -2.93 -8.29
C PHE A 423 -0.06 -3.28 -6.92
N THR A 424 -0.90 -3.12 -5.90
CA THR A 424 -0.58 -3.45 -4.51
C THR A 424 -1.35 -4.70 -4.11
N SER A 425 -0.65 -5.68 -3.54
CA SER A 425 -1.26 -6.93 -3.07
C SER A 425 -1.13 -7.09 -1.57
N PHE A 426 -2.25 -7.33 -0.90
CA PHE A 426 -2.33 -7.66 0.52
C PHE A 426 -2.57 -9.15 0.78
N LEU A 427 -2.50 -10.00 -0.25
CA LEU A 427 -2.75 -11.45 -0.11
C LEU A 427 -1.82 -12.12 0.92
N ALA A 428 -0.59 -11.64 1.05
CA ALA A 428 0.37 -12.19 2.00
C ALA A 428 0.28 -11.54 3.40
N LEU A 429 -0.55 -10.50 3.58
CA LEU A 429 -0.69 -9.81 4.85
C LEU A 429 -1.79 -10.49 5.68
N PRO A 430 -1.50 -10.95 6.91
CA PRO A 430 -2.46 -11.68 7.74
C PRO A 430 -3.46 -10.71 8.43
N LEU A 431 -4.13 -9.88 7.65
CA LEU A 431 -5.02 -8.82 8.15
C LEU A 431 -6.38 -9.35 8.61
N MET A 432 -6.93 -10.36 7.91
CA MET A 432 -8.24 -10.94 8.21
C MET A 432 -8.21 -12.03 9.29
N GLU A 433 -7.02 -12.44 9.73
CA GLU A 433 -6.85 -13.42 10.82
C GLU A 433 -6.83 -12.77 12.21
N MET A 434 -6.79 -11.42 12.24
CA MET A 434 -6.72 -10.67 13.48
C MET A 434 -8.04 -10.72 14.23
N ARG A 435 -7.94 -10.97 15.55
CA ARG A 435 -9.08 -10.99 16.46
C ARG A 435 -8.98 -9.84 17.44
N PHE A 436 -10.02 -9.02 17.47
CA PHE A 436 -10.12 -7.84 18.34
C PHE A 436 -10.88 -8.12 19.65
N GLY A 437 -11.34 -9.36 19.88
CA GLY A 437 -11.97 -9.82 21.12
C GLY A 437 -13.48 -10.02 21.01
N GLY A 438 -13.98 -11.05 21.68
CA GLY A 438 -15.38 -11.51 21.57
C GLY A 438 -16.38 -10.79 22.49
N ARG A 439 -15.92 -9.90 23.39
CA ARG A 439 -16.84 -9.19 24.30
C ARG A 439 -17.62 -8.08 23.57
N LEU A 440 -16.95 -7.36 22.69
CA LEU A 440 -17.55 -6.27 21.89
C LEU A 440 -18.10 -6.78 20.56
N PHE A 441 -17.41 -7.73 19.94
CA PHE A 441 -17.62 -8.12 18.55
C PHE A 441 -18.11 -9.55 18.43
N ARG A 442 -19.01 -9.82 17.47
CA ARG A 442 -19.34 -11.19 17.03
C ARG A 442 -18.09 -11.87 16.45
N ASN A 443 -18.11 -13.17 16.26
CA ASN A 443 -17.02 -13.97 15.67
C ASN A 443 -15.65 -13.84 16.39
N GLY A 444 -15.64 -13.51 17.69
CA GLY A 444 -14.40 -13.28 18.44
C GLY A 444 -13.62 -12.06 18.00
N GLY A 445 -14.27 -11.12 17.31
CA GLY A 445 -13.68 -9.89 16.80
C GLY A 445 -12.81 -10.10 15.56
N LEU A 446 -13.11 -11.10 14.75
CA LEU A 446 -12.56 -11.16 13.39
C LEU A 446 -13.07 -9.98 12.58
N VAL A 447 -12.20 -9.48 11.71
CA VAL A 447 -12.57 -8.48 10.71
C VAL A 447 -13.44 -9.15 9.66
N ASP A 448 -14.66 -8.66 9.42
CA ASP A 448 -15.53 -9.20 8.40
C ASP A 448 -15.09 -8.73 7.01
N TYR A 449 -14.80 -7.43 6.86
CA TYR A 449 -14.25 -6.83 5.64
C TYR A 449 -13.16 -5.83 5.97
N LEU A 450 -12.18 -5.75 5.06
CA LEU A 450 -11.19 -4.69 5.01
C LEU A 450 -11.31 -4.02 3.65
N ARG A 451 -11.69 -2.75 3.61
CA ARG A 451 -11.86 -2.01 2.37
C ARG A 451 -11.32 -0.60 2.47
N PRO A 452 -10.74 -0.05 1.41
CA PRO A 452 -10.46 1.38 1.37
C PRO A 452 -11.78 2.15 1.28
N PRO A 453 -11.85 3.35 1.91
CA PRO A 453 -13.01 4.22 1.77
C PRO A 453 -13.12 4.74 0.34
N ARG A 454 -14.34 4.99 -0.12
CA ARG A 454 -14.59 5.76 -1.34
C ARG A 454 -14.21 7.21 -1.09
N ARG A 455 -13.32 7.77 -1.90
CA ARG A 455 -12.85 9.15 -1.77
C ARG A 455 -12.74 9.84 -3.11
N GLU A 456 -12.75 11.17 -3.10
CA GLU A 456 -12.40 11.99 -4.26
C GLU A 456 -11.00 11.67 -4.81
N PHE A 457 -10.10 11.14 -3.98
CA PHE A 457 -8.77 10.69 -4.42
C PHE A 457 -8.84 9.51 -5.41
N ASP A 458 -9.87 8.69 -5.36
CA ASP A 458 -10.10 7.61 -6.33
C ASP A 458 -10.39 8.16 -7.74
N ILE A 459 -10.72 9.44 -7.81
CA ILE A 459 -10.95 10.19 -9.05
C ILE A 459 -9.61 10.61 -9.70
N VAL A 460 -8.49 10.55 -8.98
CA VAL A 460 -7.22 11.19 -9.40
C VAL A 460 -6.19 10.19 -9.91
N CYS A 461 -6.31 8.89 -9.62
CA CYS A 461 -5.36 7.89 -10.11
C CYS A 461 -6.01 6.53 -10.36
N ARG A 462 -5.45 5.81 -11.33
CA ARG A 462 -5.79 4.39 -11.52
C ARG A 462 -5.18 3.58 -10.39
N ARG A 463 -6.03 2.98 -9.59
CA ARG A 463 -5.63 2.20 -8.43
C ARG A 463 -5.99 0.73 -8.63
N CYS A 464 -5.09 -0.17 -8.28
CA CYS A 464 -5.36 -1.59 -8.16
C CYS A 464 -4.86 -2.09 -6.81
N VAL A 465 -5.79 -2.55 -5.97
CA VAL A 465 -5.50 -3.10 -4.65
C VAL A 465 -6.12 -4.48 -4.57
N ILE A 466 -5.28 -5.50 -4.44
CA ILE A 466 -5.72 -6.85 -4.15
C ILE A 466 -5.86 -6.96 -2.64
N LEU A 467 -7.07 -7.16 -2.17
CA LEU A 467 -7.43 -7.19 -0.75
C LEU A 467 -7.04 -8.55 -0.13
N PRO A 468 -6.90 -8.63 1.21
CA PRO A 468 -6.53 -9.88 1.85
C PRO A 468 -7.64 -10.94 1.69
N PRO A 469 -7.29 -12.25 1.80
CA PRO A 469 -8.26 -13.33 1.69
C PRO A 469 -9.39 -13.19 2.70
N ARG A 470 -10.64 -13.40 2.27
CA ARG A 470 -11.79 -13.39 3.15
C ARG A 470 -11.82 -14.65 4.05
N PRO A 471 -12.35 -14.57 5.28
CA PRO A 471 -12.56 -15.76 6.12
C PRO A 471 -13.45 -16.83 5.46
N SER A 472 -14.39 -16.41 4.61
CA SER A 472 -15.26 -17.28 3.81
C SER A 472 -14.57 -17.92 2.60
N GLY A 473 -13.32 -17.55 2.34
CA GLY A 473 -12.55 -17.96 1.17
C GLY A 473 -12.61 -16.93 0.02
N GLY A 474 -11.67 -17.07 -0.91
CA GLY A 474 -11.50 -16.09 -1.98
C GLY A 474 -10.98 -14.73 -1.47
N PHE A 475 -10.93 -13.77 -2.36
CA PHE A 475 -10.49 -12.40 -2.04
C PHE A 475 -11.10 -11.41 -3.03
N GLU A 476 -10.94 -10.13 -2.72
CA GLU A 476 -11.46 -9.05 -3.56
C GLU A 476 -10.33 -8.25 -4.19
N ILE A 477 -10.64 -7.65 -5.34
CA ILE A 477 -9.78 -6.73 -6.07
C ILE A 477 -10.53 -5.42 -6.23
N LEU A 478 -9.97 -4.35 -5.73
CA LEU A 478 -10.48 -3.02 -5.97
C LEU A 478 -9.74 -2.41 -7.15
N LEU A 479 -10.48 -2.02 -8.17
CA LEU A 479 -9.95 -1.34 -9.35
C LEU A 479 -10.60 0.04 -9.50
N SER A 480 -9.76 1.07 -9.68
CA SER A 480 -10.19 2.41 -10.07
C SER A 480 -9.65 2.70 -11.47
N LEU A 481 -10.54 2.85 -12.44
CA LEU A 481 -10.24 3.08 -13.85
C LEU A 481 -11.11 4.22 -14.38
N LYS A 482 -10.80 4.72 -15.57
CA LYS A 482 -11.76 5.58 -16.28
C LYS A 482 -13.04 4.79 -16.56
N GLU A 483 -14.21 5.46 -16.57
CA GLU A 483 -15.50 4.81 -16.81
C GLU A 483 -15.48 3.91 -18.05
N GLU A 484 -14.97 4.42 -19.18
CA GLU A 484 -14.87 3.68 -20.44
C GLU A 484 -13.92 2.46 -20.35
N GLU A 485 -12.82 2.60 -19.60
CA GLU A 485 -11.87 1.50 -19.37
C GLU A 485 -12.50 0.40 -18.50
N MET A 486 -13.31 0.78 -17.51
CA MET A 486 -13.99 -0.14 -16.61
C MET A 486 -15.07 -0.93 -17.35
N GLU A 487 -15.90 -0.25 -18.15
CA GLU A 487 -16.94 -0.90 -18.98
C GLU A 487 -16.33 -1.97 -19.90
N ILE A 488 -15.18 -1.67 -20.52
CA ILE A 488 -14.48 -2.63 -21.37
C ILE A 488 -13.94 -3.80 -20.56
N LEU A 489 -13.38 -3.54 -19.36
CA LEU A 489 -12.85 -4.57 -18.48
C LEU A 489 -13.94 -5.53 -17.97
N GLU A 490 -15.08 -5.01 -17.55
CA GLU A 490 -16.23 -5.78 -17.07
C GLU A 490 -16.77 -6.73 -18.15
N ASN A 491 -16.63 -6.35 -19.41
CA ASN A 491 -17.02 -7.17 -20.58
C ASN A 491 -15.85 -8.02 -21.14
N ASP A 492 -14.66 -8.01 -20.55
CA ASP A 492 -13.55 -8.83 -21.01
C ASP A 492 -13.73 -10.30 -20.59
N ILE A 493 -13.85 -11.19 -21.60
CA ILE A 493 -14.11 -12.61 -21.39
C ILE A 493 -13.00 -13.29 -20.56
N GLU A 494 -11.72 -12.94 -20.78
CA GLU A 494 -10.60 -13.52 -20.04
C GLU A 494 -10.64 -13.07 -18.57
N PHE A 495 -10.98 -11.81 -18.30
CA PHE A 495 -11.16 -11.30 -16.96
C PHE A 495 -12.33 -11.97 -16.24
N GLY A 496 -13.49 -12.04 -16.91
CA GLY A 496 -14.73 -12.63 -16.38
C GLY A 496 -14.63 -14.13 -16.06
N GLU A 497 -13.63 -14.85 -16.62
CA GLU A 497 -13.38 -16.25 -16.21
C GLU A 497 -12.86 -16.38 -14.76
N PHE A 498 -12.29 -15.32 -14.19
CA PHE A 498 -11.61 -15.36 -12.89
C PHE A 498 -12.17 -14.39 -11.87
N ALA A 499 -12.77 -13.29 -12.31
CA ALA A 499 -13.27 -12.24 -11.43
C ALA A 499 -14.70 -11.86 -11.81
N GLN A 500 -15.56 -11.68 -10.81
CA GLN A 500 -16.96 -11.26 -10.96
C GLN A 500 -17.19 -10.01 -10.12
N THR A 501 -18.11 -9.13 -10.52
CA THR A 501 -18.47 -7.99 -9.68
C THR A 501 -19.03 -8.46 -8.34
N SER A 502 -18.67 -7.83 -7.24
CA SER A 502 -19.10 -8.29 -5.92
C SER A 502 -20.58 -8.00 -5.64
N VAL A 503 -21.23 -7.23 -6.52
CA VAL A 503 -22.67 -6.95 -6.46
C VAL A 503 -23.50 -8.14 -7.01
N ASP A 504 -22.88 -9.03 -7.80
CA ASP A 504 -23.53 -10.18 -8.43
C ASP A 504 -23.44 -11.47 -7.57
N LEU A 505 -22.94 -11.38 -6.34
CA LEU A 505 -22.75 -12.48 -5.40
C LEU A 505 -23.79 -12.46 -4.28
#